data_d8adcefc720f37a1ab1a10d780c49fcd
#
_entry.id   d8adcefc720f37a1ab1a10d780c49fcd
#
_cell.length_a   1.000
_cell.length_b   1.000
_cell.length_c   1.000
_cell.angle_alpha   90.00
_cell.angle_beta   90.00
_cell.angle_gamma   90.00
#
_symmetry.space_group_name_H-M   'P 1'
#
loop_
_entity.id
_entity.type
_entity.pdbx_description
1 polymer ?
#
loop_
_entity_poly.entity_id
_entity_poly.type
_entity_poly.pdbx_seq_one_letter_code
_entity_poly.pdbx_strand_id
1 'polypeptide(L)'
;DTDRSRGLGDVYKRQVVNNPEFADVRSLEGVAATKQKAVPTFALPTTAGTAAEVTINYVIIDEEAKKKMVCVDPNDIPSVAIVDPELMYSMPKGLTAVTGMDALTHAIESYITPGAWVMSDMFELKAIEMIAANLKNAVDNGQDKEAREAMSQAQYIAGMGFSNVGLGIVHSMAHPLGAHYDTPHGVANALLLPYVMEYNAESPAACKYIHIAKAMGVDTTGMTIEEGAKAAIEAVRNLSISIDIPQKLCEIGVREEDLHQLAIDAFNDVCTGGNPRPTSIEDIEALYRKAYK
;
A
#
# COMPACT_ATOMS: atom_id res chain seq x y z
N ASP A 1 18.52 3.80 -15.31
CA ASP A 1 17.75 3.11 -14.28
C ASP A 1 17.95 3.81 -12.96
N THR A 2 17.11 4.72 -12.69
CA THR A 2 17.12 5.45 -11.46
C THR A 2 16.32 4.67 -10.44
N ASP A 3 16.93 3.78 -9.80
CA ASP A 3 16.85 3.27 -8.45
C ASP A 3 15.75 3.81 -7.51
N ARG A 4 14.57 4.11 -8.03
CA ARG A 4 13.40 4.39 -7.19
C ARG A 4 12.58 3.15 -6.91
N SER A 5 12.87 2.10 -7.65
CA SER A 5 12.33 0.77 -7.47
C SER A 5 13.43 -0.19 -7.03
N ARG A 6 14.03 0.07 -5.89
CA ARG A 6 15.14 -0.71 -5.34
C ARG A 6 14.84 -2.21 -5.41
N GLY A 7 15.64 -2.92 -6.20
CA GLY A 7 15.47 -4.35 -6.42
C GLY A 7 14.45 -4.77 -7.48
N LEU A 8 13.60 -3.91 -8.02
CA LEU A 8 12.60 -4.30 -9.03
C LEU A 8 13.24 -4.74 -10.34
N GLY A 9 14.35 -4.12 -10.76
CA GLY A 9 15.12 -4.61 -11.91
C GLY A 9 15.62 -6.04 -11.74
N ASP A 10 15.85 -6.49 -10.52
CA ASP A 10 16.26 -7.85 -10.23
C ASP A 10 15.07 -8.81 -10.11
N VAL A 11 13.89 -8.32 -9.72
CA VAL A 11 12.66 -9.12 -9.61
C VAL A 11 12.27 -9.71 -10.95
N TYR A 12 12.04 -8.91 -11.98
CA TYR A 12 11.70 -9.44 -13.29
C TYR A 12 12.84 -10.25 -13.93
N LYS A 13 14.11 -9.88 -13.69
CA LYS A 13 15.25 -10.64 -14.22
C LYS A 13 15.28 -12.05 -13.70
N ARG A 14 15.07 -12.25 -12.39
CA ARG A 14 15.03 -13.59 -11.80
C ARG A 14 13.89 -14.44 -12.34
N GLN A 15 12.76 -13.81 -12.70
CA GLN A 15 11.61 -14.48 -13.29
C GLN A 15 11.89 -14.87 -14.74
N VAL A 16 12.45 -13.96 -15.54
CA VAL A 16 12.76 -14.17 -16.97
C VAL A 16 13.84 -15.23 -17.20
N VAL A 17 14.79 -15.41 -16.27
CA VAL A 17 15.82 -16.46 -16.40
C VAL A 17 15.20 -17.85 -16.66
N ASN A 18 14.14 -18.18 -15.96
CA ASN A 18 13.44 -19.46 -16.13
C ASN A 18 12.24 -19.39 -17.10
N ASN A 19 11.87 -18.18 -17.53
CA ASN A 19 10.75 -17.91 -18.44
C ASN A 19 11.20 -16.94 -19.54
N PRO A 20 12.14 -17.34 -20.44
CA PRO A 20 12.79 -16.44 -21.40
C PRO A 20 11.82 -15.87 -22.46
N GLU A 21 10.65 -16.46 -22.63
CA GLU A 21 9.59 -15.93 -23.49
C GLU A 21 9.04 -14.58 -23.00
N PHE A 22 9.28 -14.22 -21.74
CA PHE A 22 8.88 -12.95 -21.12
C PHE A 22 10.05 -11.95 -21.03
N ALA A 23 11.05 -12.05 -21.92
CA ALA A 23 12.18 -11.12 -21.95
C ALA A 23 11.77 -9.64 -22.17
N ASP A 24 10.64 -9.39 -22.86
CA ASP A 24 9.97 -8.09 -22.82
C ASP A 24 9.12 -8.02 -21.55
N VAL A 25 9.57 -7.19 -20.60
CA VAL A 25 8.93 -7.02 -19.30
C VAL A 25 7.45 -6.58 -19.39
N ARG A 26 7.05 -5.91 -20.47
CA ARG A 26 5.66 -5.51 -20.71
C ARG A 26 4.71 -6.71 -20.79
N SER A 27 5.22 -7.86 -21.22
CA SER A 27 4.44 -9.10 -21.28
C SER A 27 4.14 -9.71 -19.92
N LEU A 28 4.78 -9.24 -18.84
CA LEU A 28 4.52 -9.67 -17.46
C LEU A 28 3.41 -8.88 -16.76
N GLU A 29 2.88 -7.82 -17.39
CA GLU A 29 1.78 -7.05 -16.80
C GLU A 29 0.54 -7.92 -16.61
N GLY A 30 -0.10 -7.82 -15.45
CA GLY A 30 -1.30 -8.58 -15.10
C GLY A 30 -1.01 -9.75 -14.16
N VAL A 31 -1.77 -10.83 -14.28
CA VAL A 31 -1.80 -11.90 -13.28
C VAL A 31 -1.30 -13.23 -13.86
N ALA A 32 -0.38 -13.88 -13.13
CA ALA A 32 0.08 -15.26 -13.37
C ALA A 32 0.58 -15.51 -14.81
N ALA A 33 1.42 -14.61 -15.32
CA ALA A 33 1.95 -14.71 -16.69
C ALA A 33 2.85 -15.92 -16.88
N THR A 34 3.71 -16.26 -15.91
CA THR A 34 4.76 -17.26 -16.09
C THR A 34 4.33 -18.69 -15.71
N LYS A 35 5.05 -19.67 -16.24
CA LYS A 35 4.80 -21.10 -16.00
C LYS A 35 5.82 -21.75 -15.06
N GLN A 36 7.01 -21.15 -14.97
CA GLN A 36 8.11 -21.67 -14.17
C GLN A 36 8.40 -20.72 -13.00
N LYS A 37 8.75 -21.29 -11.86
CA LYS A 37 9.22 -20.47 -10.71
C LYS A 37 10.45 -19.67 -11.10
N ALA A 38 10.54 -18.46 -10.59
CA ALA A 38 11.75 -17.65 -10.65
C ALA A 38 12.94 -18.38 -10.02
N VAL A 39 14.14 -17.94 -10.29
CA VAL A 39 15.32 -18.48 -9.60
C VAL A 39 15.20 -18.27 -8.09
N PRO A 40 15.70 -19.21 -7.26
CA PRO A 40 15.64 -19.07 -5.81
C PRO A 40 16.27 -17.75 -5.35
N THR A 41 15.52 -17.00 -4.54
CA THR A 41 15.93 -15.67 -4.09
C THR A 41 15.85 -15.56 -2.58
N PHE A 42 16.86 -14.97 -1.96
CA PHE A 42 16.89 -14.55 -0.57
C PHE A 42 16.64 -13.04 -0.55
N ALA A 43 15.55 -12.62 0.04
CA ALA A 43 15.18 -11.21 0.12
C ALA A 43 15.45 -10.65 1.53
N LEU A 44 16.20 -9.54 1.58
CA LEU A 44 16.52 -8.83 2.80
C LEU A 44 15.97 -7.39 2.68
N PRO A 45 14.81 -7.08 3.26
CA PRO A 45 14.23 -5.75 3.15
C PRO A 45 15.06 -4.72 3.92
N THR A 46 15.19 -3.53 3.35
CA THR A 46 15.86 -2.37 3.97
C THR A 46 14.88 -1.24 4.28
N THR A 47 13.59 -1.46 4.03
CA THR A 47 12.49 -0.53 4.33
C THR A 47 11.33 -1.28 4.97
N ALA A 48 10.56 -0.59 5.81
CA ALA A 48 9.37 -1.15 6.45
C ALA A 48 8.12 -0.58 5.79
N GLY A 49 7.69 -1.17 4.66
CA GLY A 49 6.54 -0.66 3.90
C GLY A 49 5.97 -1.64 2.89
N THR A 50 6.72 -1.92 1.82
CA THR A 50 6.22 -2.62 0.62
C THR A 50 6.01 -4.12 0.78
N ALA A 51 6.66 -4.75 1.77
CA ALA A 51 6.66 -6.20 1.96
C ALA A 51 7.06 -7.02 0.71
N ALA A 52 7.91 -6.48 -0.16
CA ALA A 52 8.33 -7.12 -1.40
C ALA A 52 9.01 -8.48 -1.20
N GLU A 53 9.52 -8.74 0.01
CA GLU A 53 10.15 -9.99 0.40
C GLU A 53 9.17 -11.15 0.64
N VAL A 54 7.86 -10.87 0.71
CA VAL A 54 6.83 -11.87 1.04
C VAL A 54 5.64 -11.82 0.08
N THR A 55 5.66 -10.93 -0.92
CA THR A 55 4.54 -10.73 -1.83
C THR A 55 4.79 -11.30 -3.22
N ILE A 56 3.69 -11.56 -3.94
CA ILE A 56 3.68 -12.02 -5.32
C ILE A 56 3.63 -10.86 -6.32
N ASN A 57 3.65 -9.63 -5.83
CA ASN A 57 3.44 -8.42 -6.63
C ASN A 57 4.74 -7.64 -6.79
N TYR A 58 4.92 -7.08 -7.97
CA TYR A 58 5.91 -6.03 -8.22
C TYR A 58 5.37 -5.03 -9.24
N VAL A 59 5.90 -3.82 -9.23
CA VAL A 59 5.42 -2.72 -10.07
C VAL A 59 6.59 -2.15 -10.86
N ILE A 60 6.44 -2.03 -12.17
CA ILE A 60 7.44 -1.46 -13.07
C ILE A 60 6.84 -0.23 -13.76
N ILE A 61 7.64 0.83 -13.91
CA ILE A 61 7.22 2.01 -14.67
C ILE A 61 7.58 1.83 -16.13
N ASP A 62 6.58 1.85 -17.01
CA ASP A 62 6.78 2.05 -18.43
C ASP A 62 6.85 3.56 -18.69
N GLU A 63 8.07 4.06 -18.90
CA GLU A 63 8.32 5.49 -19.11
C GLU A 63 7.75 5.99 -20.45
N GLU A 64 7.66 5.13 -21.47
CA GLU A 64 7.10 5.49 -22.78
C GLU A 64 5.57 5.62 -22.68
N ALA A 65 4.91 4.66 -22.03
CA ALA A 65 3.47 4.67 -21.82
C ALA A 65 3.03 5.56 -20.64
N LYS A 66 3.98 6.07 -19.83
CA LYS A 66 3.72 6.80 -18.56
C LYS A 66 2.77 6.06 -17.65
N LYS A 67 2.98 4.77 -17.52
CA LYS A 67 2.12 3.85 -16.79
C LYS A 67 2.91 3.05 -15.77
N LYS A 68 2.33 2.83 -14.59
CA LYS A 68 2.79 1.79 -13.67
C LYS A 68 2.16 0.45 -14.04
N MET A 69 2.98 -0.49 -14.47
CA MET A 69 2.55 -1.86 -14.75
C MET A 69 2.60 -2.67 -13.45
N VAL A 70 1.49 -3.22 -13.05
CA VAL A 70 1.40 -4.13 -11.90
C VAL A 70 1.53 -5.56 -12.41
N CYS A 71 2.54 -6.25 -11.91
CA CYS A 71 2.80 -7.65 -12.22
C CYS A 71 2.50 -8.49 -10.96
N VAL A 72 1.66 -9.50 -11.11
CA VAL A 72 1.23 -10.37 -10.02
C VAL A 72 1.51 -11.81 -10.40
N ASP A 73 2.52 -12.44 -9.79
CA ASP A 73 2.86 -13.81 -10.15
C ASP A 73 3.34 -14.63 -8.94
N PRO A 74 2.60 -15.67 -8.53
CA PRO A 74 3.01 -16.57 -7.45
C PRO A 74 4.36 -17.27 -7.69
N ASN A 75 4.80 -17.36 -8.95
CA ASN A 75 6.09 -17.95 -9.31
C ASN A 75 7.28 -17.04 -8.97
N ASP A 76 7.04 -15.77 -8.68
CA ASP A 76 8.10 -14.79 -8.37
C ASP A 76 8.30 -14.52 -6.87
N ILE A 77 7.50 -15.10 -5.99
CA ILE A 77 7.67 -14.92 -4.54
C ILE A 77 9.08 -15.36 -4.10
N PRO A 78 9.80 -14.57 -3.28
CA PRO A 78 11.10 -14.96 -2.75
C PRO A 78 11.05 -16.29 -2.00
N SER A 79 12.10 -17.09 -2.14
CA SER A 79 12.19 -18.40 -1.47
C SER A 79 12.44 -18.28 0.03
N VAL A 80 13.13 -17.23 0.45
CA VAL A 80 13.44 -16.92 1.85
C VAL A 80 13.37 -15.42 2.05
N ALA A 81 12.67 -14.97 3.08
CA ALA A 81 12.71 -13.61 3.57
C ALA A 81 13.51 -13.55 4.88
N ILE A 82 14.47 -12.63 4.97
CA ILE A 82 15.27 -12.37 6.17
C ILE A 82 14.95 -10.94 6.60
N VAL A 83 14.04 -10.83 7.55
CA VAL A 83 13.56 -9.53 8.06
C VAL A 83 14.43 -9.14 9.26
N ASP A 84 15.50 -8.39 8.97
CA ASP A 84 16.43 -7.89 9.98
C ASP A 84 16.20 -6.38 10.20
N PRO A 85 15.67 -5.96 11.36
CA PRO A 85 15.39 -4.56 11.65
C PRO A 85 16.65 -3.69 11.67
N GLU A 86 17.84 -4.25 11.87
CA GLU A 86 19.10 -3.49 11.85
C GLU A 86 19.37 -2.85 10.47
N LEU A 87 18.94 -3.50 9.39
CA LEU A 87 19.04 -2.96 8.03
C LEU A 87 18.14 -1.73 7.79
N MET A 88 17.20 -1.46 8.71
CA MET A 88 16.25 -0.35 8.62
C MET A 88 16.59 0.83 9.54
N TYR A 89 17.61 0.70 10.45
CA TYR A 89 17.95 1.78 11.40
C TYR A 89 18.48 3.05 10.72
N SER A 90 19.01 2.93 9.50
CA SER A 90 19.49 4.07 8.72
C SER A 90 18.40 4.79 7.91
N MET A 91 17.16 4.33 7.96
CA MET A 91 16.07 4.98 7.22
C MET A 91 15.85 6.41 7.72
N PRO A 92 15.86 7.42 6.83
CA PRO A 92 15.51 8.79 7.18
C PRO A 92 14.08 8.91 7.72
N LYS A 93 13.83 9.94 8.56
CA LYS A 93 12.52 10.23 9.15
C LYS A 93 11.39 10.23 8.12
N GLY A 94 11.55 10.97 7.02
CA GLY A 94 10.54 11.06 5.96
C GLY A 94 10.27 9.70 5.28
N LEU A 95 11.30 8.91 5.02
CA LEU A 95 11.13 7.57 4.43
C LEU A 95 10.41 6.64 5.42
N THR A 96 10.75 6.69 6.70
CA THR A 96 10.08 5.91 7.75
C THR A 96 8.59 6.23 7.80
N ALA A 97 8.23 7.52 7.74
CA ALA A 97 6.84 7.96 7.78
C ALA A 97 6.04 7.43 6.58
N VAL A 98 6.53 7.66 5.36
CA VAL A 98 5.78 7.30 4.16
C VAL A 98 5.70 5.79 3.93
N THR A 99 6.76 5.03 4.24
CA THR A 99 6.72 3.58 4.11
C THR A 99 5.86 2.92 5.19
N GLY A 100 5.86 3.46 6.41
CA GLY A 100 4.99 2.96 7.47
C GLY A 100 3.51 3.22 7.20
N MET A 101 3.18 4.39 6.64
CA MET A 101 1.80 4.67 6.18
C MET A 101 1.40 3.82 4.97
N ASP A 102 2.35 3.49 4.10
CA ASP A 102 2.12 2.54 2.99
C ASP A 102 1.74 1.16 3.54
N ALA A 103 2.49 0.64 4.52
CA ALA A 103 2.15 -0.60 5.20
C ALA A 103 0.77 -0.55 5.88
N LEU A 104 0.41 0.58 6.49
CA LEU A 104 -0.93 0.78 7.06
C LEU A 104 -2.01 0.77 5.99
N THR A 105 -1.75 1.37 4.84
CA THR A 105 -2.67 1.38 3.70
C THR A 105 -2.89 -0.03 3.18
N HIS A 106 -1.81 -0.81 2.99
CA HIS A 106 -1.89 -2.22 2.62
C HIS A 106 -2.82 -2.99 3.57
N ALA A 107 -2.57 -2.87 4.88
CA ALA A 107 -3.33 -3.59 5.89
C ALA A 107 -4.82 -3.18 5.93
N ILE A 108 -5.13 -1.89 5.80
CA ILE A 108 -6.52 -1.42 5.83
C ILE A 108 -7.26 -1.83 4.56
N GLU A 109 -6.69 -1.63 3.37
CA GLU A 109 -7.36 -1.99 2.11
C GLU A 109 -7.61 -3.48 2.02
N SER A 110 -6.62 -4.30 2.31
CA SER A 110 -6.77 -5.75 2.27
C SER A 110 -7.70 -6.30 3.35
N TYR A 111 -7.80 -5.63 4.50
CA TYR A 111 -8.79 -5.98 5.53
C TYR A 111 -10.23 -5.78 5.05
N ILE A 112 -10.50 -4.72 4.28
CA ILE A 112 -11.87 -4.38 3.84
C ILE A 112 -12.22 -4.93 2.45
N THR A 113 -11.28 -5.49 1.69
CA THR A 113 -11.56 -6.06 0.35
C THR A 113 -12.60 -7.19 0.41
N PRO A 114 -13.41 -7.39 -0.63
CA PRO A 114 -14.35 -8.53 -0.71
C PRO A 114 -13.67 -9.90 -0.67
N GLY A 115 -12.39 -9.98 -1.06
CA GLY A 115 -11.60 -11.21 -0.99
C GLY A 115 -11.08 -11.57 0.40
N ALA A 116 -11.25 -10.69 1.40
CA ALA A 116 -10.74 -10.91 2.75
C ALA A 116 -11.45 -12.08 3.46
N TRP A 117 -10.68 -12.83 4.23
CA TRP A 117 -11.14 -13.99 4.98
C TRP A 117 -10.39 -14.12 6.31
N VAL A 118 -10.75 -15.08 7.15
CA VAL A 118 -10.27 -15.16 8.54
C VAL A 118 -8.74 -15.08 8.68
N MET A 119 -7.97 -15.69 7.77
CA MET A 119 -6.51 -15.67 7.86
C MET A 119 -5.95 -14.29 7.50
N SER A 120 -6.41 -13.68 6.39
CA SER A 120 -5.99 -12.32 6.04
C SER A 120 -6.42 -11.32 7.11
N ASP A 121 -7.65 -11.42 7.61
CA ASP A 121 -8.18 -10.53 8.67
C ASP A 121 -7.29 -10.56 9.93
N MET A 122 -6.77 -11.74 10.32
CA MET A 122 -5.85 -11.87 11.47
C MET A 122 -4.53 -11.12 11.23
N PHE A 123 -3.94 -11.27 10.04
CA PHE A 123 -2.70 -10.59 9.69
C PHE A 123 -2.89 -9.09 9.65
N GLU A 124 -3.95 -8.63 8.98
CA GLU A 124 -4.16 -7.20 8.75
C GLU A 124 -4.49 -6.45 10.04
N LEU A 125 -5.36 -6.98 10.89
CA LEU A 125 -5.65 -6.34 12.19
C LEU A 125 -4.40 -6.30 13.07
N LYS A 126 -3.57 -7.34 13.05
CA LYS A 126 -2.32 -7.33 13.82
C LYS A 126 -1.32 -6.33 13.26
N ALA A 127 -1.21 -6.21 11.94
CA ALA A 127 -0.37 -5.21 11.31
C ALA A 127 -0.83 -3.79 11.65
N ILE A 128 -2.13 -3.48 11.55
CA ILE A 128 -2.71 -2.18 11.94
C ILE A 128 -2.36 -1.84 13.39
N GLU A 129 -2.57 -2.77 14.33
CA GLU A 129 -2.25 -2.58 15.75
C GLU A 129 -0.78 -2.23 15.97
N MET A 130 0.12 -2.98 15.35
CA MET A 130 1.56 -2.79 15.51
C MET A 130 2.03 -1.47 14.90
N ILE A 131 1.52 -1.11 13.71
CA ILE A 131 1.86 0.16 13.04
C ILE A 131 1.34 1.34 13.86
N ALA A 132 0.09 1.31 14.29
CA ALA A 132 -0.52 2.39 15.08
C ALA A 132 0.24 2.66 16.37
N ALA A 133 0.74 1.62 17.04
CA ALA A 133 1.48 1.74 18.29
C ALA A 133 2.92 2.24 18.11
N ASN A 134 3.55 2.00 16.96
CA ASN A 134 5.01 2.12 16.83
C ASN A 134 5.47 3.11 15.75
N LEU A 135 4.65 3.40 14.73
CA LEU A 135 5.10 4.21 13.59
C LEU A 135 5.59 5.60 14.02
N LYS A 136 4.81 6.28 14.88
CA LYS A 136 5.23 7.61 15.35
C LYS A 136 6.55 7.57 16.11
N ASN A 137 6.76 6.58 16.96
CA ASN A 137 8.02 6.41 17.70
C ASN A 137 9.20 6.15 16.74
N ALA A 138 9.02 5.28 15.75
CA ALA A 138 10.03 5.00 14.74
C ALA A 138 10.37 6.23 13.89
N VAL A 139 9.39 7.13 13.64
CA VAL A 139 9.58 8.39 12.90
C VAL A 139 10.29 9.43 13.76
N ASP A 140 9.89 9.58 15.02
CA ASP A 140 10.47 10.58 15.94
C ASP A 140 11.89 10.18 16.38
N ASN A 141 12.13 8.90 16.57
CA ASN A 141 13.44 8.34 16.94
C ASN A 141 13.80 7.14 16.09
N GLY A 142 14.50 7.36 14.98
CA GLY A 142 14.94 6.31 14.08
C GLY A 142 15.89 5.25 14.70
N GLN A 143 16.39 5.48 15.90
CA GLN A 143 17.25 4.55 16.66
C GLN A 143 16.47 3.76 17.73
N ASP A 144 15.17 3.97 17.83
CA ASP A 144 14.30 3.17 18.70
C ASP A 144 14.18 1.75 18.14
N LYS A 145 14.93 0.83 18.76
CA LYS A 145 15.05 -0.55 18.29
C LYS A 145 13.72 -1.31 18.38
N GLU A 146 12.96 -1.08 19.44
CA GLU A 146 11.66 -1.74 19.64
C GLU A 146 10.65 -1.28 18.58
N ALA A 147 10.59 0.04 18.32
CA ALA A 147 9.72 0.57 17.28
C ALA A 147 10.14 0.11 15.88
N ARG A 148 11.45 0.06 15.58
CA ARG A 148 11.96 -0.45 14.29
C ARG A 148 11.67 -1.93 14.08
N GLU A 149 11.87 -2.75 15.11
CA GLU A 149 11.53 -4.16 15.07
C GLU A 149 10.03 -4.36 14.84
N ALA A 150 9.19 -3.66 15.61
CA ALA A 150 7.75 -3.72 15.45
C ALA A 150 7.31 -3.31 14.03
N MET A 151 7.87 -2.23 13.46
CA MET A 151 7.55 -1.80 12.11
C MET A 151 8.02 -2.78 11.04
N SER A 152 9.20 -3.39 11.19
CA SER A 152 9.71 -4.41 10.27
C SER A 152 8.83 -5.66 10.24
N GLN A 153 8.34 -6.10 11.38
CA GLN A 153 7.42 -7.22 11.51
C GLN A 153 6.03 -6.86 10.98
N ALA A 154 5.52 -5.67 11.30
CA ALA A 154 4.18 -5.25 10.92
C ALA A 154 4.00 -5.19 9.39
N GLN A 155 4.97 -4.60 8.66
CA GLN A 155 4.91 -4.57 7.21
C GLN A 155 4.96 -5.97 6.59
N TYR A 156 5.77 -6.87 7.15
CA TYR A 156 5.85 -8.27 6.71
C TYR A 156 4.53 -9.01 6.93
N ILE A 157 3.90 -8.80 8.10
CA ILE A 157 2.59 -9.38 8.43
C ILE A 157 1.51 -8.85 7.47
N ALA A 158 1.47 -7.53 7.20
CA ALA A 158 0.59 -6.95 6.19
C ALA A 158 0.82 -7.58 4.81
N GLY A 159 2.08 -7.80 4.42
CA GLY A 159 2.45 -8.47 3.18
C GLY A 159 1.88 -9.87 3.04
N MET A 160 1.90 -10.65 4.12
CA MET A 160 1.29 -11.98 4.13
C MET A 160 -0.24 -11.93 3.93
N GLY A 161 -0.89 -10.86 4.38
CA GLY A 161 -2.32 -10.67 4.18
C GLY A 161 -2.65 -10.20 2.77
N PHE A 162 -2.21 -9.00 2.39
CA PHE A 162 -2.64 -8.38 1.14
C PHE A 162 -2.19 -9.14 -0.12
N SER A 163 -1.07 -9.86 -0.06
CA SER A 163 -0.61 -10.70 -1.17
C SER A 163 -1.60 -11.81 -1.56
N ASN A 164 -2.51 -12.17 -0.66
CA ASN A 164 -3.51 -13.20 -0.88
C ASN A 164 -4.88 -12.68 -1.30
N VAL A 165 -5.20 -11.41 -0.99
CA VAL A 165 -6.56 -10.89 -1.17
C VAL A 165 -6.64 -9.62 -2.02
N GLY A 166 -5.49 -9.01 -2.30
CA GLY A 166 -5.38 -7.79 -3.10
C GLY A 166 -5.63 -6.51 -2.29
N LEU A 167 -5.71 -5.40 -3.02
CA LEU A 167 -5.82 -4.04 -2.50
C LEU A 167 -7.07 -3.36 -3.07
N GLY A 168 -7.18 -2.03 -2.93
CA GLY A 168 -8.33 -1.27 -3.35
C GLY A 168 -7.97 0.03 -4.07
N ILE A 169 -8.90 1.00 -4.04
CA ILE A 169 -8.76 2.24 -4.83
C ILE A 169 -7.77 3.26 -4.25
N VAL A 170 -7.27 3.11 -3.02
CA VAL A 170 -6.15 3.97 -2.57
C VAL A 170 -4.95 3.72 -3.45
N HIS A 171 -4.57 2.45 -3.64
CA HIS A 171 -3.46 2.07 -4.52
C HIS A 171 -3.73 2.42 -5.97
N SER A 172 -4.95 2.16 -6.48
CA SER A 172 -5.33 2.55 -7.83
C SER A 172 -5.18 4.04 -8.08
N MET A 173 -5.55 4.88 -7.12
CA MET A 173 -5.41 6.33 -7.19
C MET A 173 -3.95 6.80 -6.98
N ALA A 174 -3.16 6.08 -6.20
CA ALA A 174 -1.75 6.42 -5.96
C ALA A 174 -0.84 6.13 -7.18
N HIS A 175 -1.13 5.12 -7.97
CA HIS A 175 -0.31 4.73 -9.12
C HIS A 175 -0.20 5.83 -10.19
N PRO A 176 -1.29 6.47 -10.65
CA PRO A 176 -1.20 7.58 -11.59
C PRO A 176 -0.42 8.79 -11.05
N LEU A 177 -0.54 9.09 -9.76
CA LEU A 177 0.24 10.16 -9.13
C LEU A 177 1.75 9.88 -9.21
N GLY A 178 2.14 8.63 -9.04
CA GLY A 178 3.53 8.22 -9.24
C GLY A 178 3.98 8.29 -10.70
N ALA A 179 3.10 7.93 -11.65
CA ALA A 179 3.43 7.90 -13.07
C ALA A 179 3.50 9.30 -13.70
N HIS A 180 2.58 10.21 -13.34
CA HIS A 180 2.48 11.54 -13.93
C HIS A 180 3.29 12.62 -13.21
N TYR A 181 3.44 12.49 -11.87
CA TYR A 181 4.03 13.51 -11.00
C TYR A 181 5.28 13.04 -10.27
N ASP A 182 5.69 11.77 -10.48
CA ASP A 182 6.81 11.18 -9.76
C ASP A 182 6.63 11.23 -8.22
N THR A 183 5.38 11.26 -7.78
CA THR A 183 5.04 11.28 -6.37
C THR A 183 5.49 9.97 -5.71
N PRO A 184 6.26 10.03 -4.62
CA PRO A 184 6.63 8.81 -3.89
C PRO A 184 5.39 8.01 -3.49
N HIS A 185 5.40 6.70 -3.74
CA HIS A 185 4.22 5.83 -3.58
C HIS A 185 3.58 5.93 -2.21
N GLY A 186 4.38 5.84 -1.13
CA GLY A 186 3.88 5.94 0.23
C GLY A 186 3.31 7.33 0.59
N VAL A 187 3.77 8.41 -0.07
CA VAL A 187 3.15 9.75 0.09
C VAL A 187 1.75 9.76 -0.51
N ALA A 188 1.61 9.24 -1.73
CA ALA A 188 0.31 9.19 -2.42
C ALA A 188 -0.70 8.35 -1.63
N ASN A 189 -0.31 7.14 -1.20
CA ASN A 189 -1.15 6.27 -0.40
C ASN A 189 -1.57 6.91 0.93
N ALA A 190 -0.61 7.46 1.68
CA ALA A 190 -0.86 8.07 2.98
C ALA A 190 -1.81 9.26 2.91
N LEU A 191 -1.67 10.09 1.87
CA LEU A 191 -2.54 11.25 1.63
C LEU A 191 -3.97 10.81 1.27
N LEU A 192 -4.11 9.84 0.38
CA LEU A 192 -5.40 9.41 -0.15
C LEU A 192 -6.20 8.53 0.82
N LEU A 193 -5.52 7.77 1.68
CA LEU A 193 -6.14 6.78 2.55
C LEU A 193 -7.36 7.30 3.33
N PRO A 194 -7.29 8.42 4.07
CA PRO A 194 -8.45 8.89 4.84
C PRO A 194 -9.68 9.24 3.98
N TYR A 195 -9.47 9.76 2.78
CA TYR A 195 -10.56 10.13 1.86
C TYR A 195 -11.26 8.90 1.28
N VAL A 196 -10.47 7.90 0.92
CA VAL A 196 -11.00 6.62 0.42
C VAL A 196 -11.68 5.83 1.55
N MET A 197 -11.13 5.87 2.77
CA MET A 197 -11.80 5.29 3.93
C MET A 197 -13.19 5.90 4.17
N GLU A 198 -13.34 7.22 4.04
CA GLU A 198 -14.64 7.88 4.14
C GLU A 198 -15.62 7.37 3.06
N TYR A 199 -15.17 7.21 1.82
CA TYR A 199 -15.97 6.65 0.73
C TYR A 199 -16.39 5.20 1.02
N ASN A 200 -15.45 4.36 1.45
CA ASN A 200 -15.69 2.96 1.73
C ASN A 200 -16.46 2.69 3.02
N ALA A 201 -16.57 3.66 3.94
CA ALA A 201 -17.41 3.56 5.13
C ALA A 201 -18.92 3.41 4.82
N GLU A 202 -19.34 3.73 3.59
CA GLU A 202 -20.70 3.51 3.09
C GLU A 202 -20.88 2.19 2.32
N SER A 203 -19.87 1.29 2.39
CA SER A 203 -19.87 -0.02 1.73
C SER A 203 -20.38 -1.13 2.66
N PRO A 204 -20.58 -2.36 2.14
CA PRO A 204 -20.83 -3.54 2.98
C PRO A 204 -19.73 -3.81 4.02
N ALA A 205 -18.52 -3.31 3.82
CA ALA A 205 -17.41 -3.45 4.76
C ALA A 205 -17.45 -2.44 5.93
N ALA A 206 -18.44 -1.57 6.03
CA ALA A 206 -18.58 -0.57 7.10
C ALA A 206 -18.43 -1.17 8.52
N CYS A 207 -18.97 -2.37 8.74
CA CYS A 207 -18.86 -3.06 10.02
C CYS A 207 -17.42 -3.43 10.42
N LYS A 208 -16.47 -3.50 9.49
CA LYS A 208 -15.07 -3.80 9.75
C LYS A 208 -14.31 -2.59 10.33
N TYR A 209 -14.81 -1.38 10.13
CA TYR A 209 -14.14 -0.15 10.56
C TYR A 209 -14.02 -0.02 12.09
N ILE A 210 -15.00 -0.55 12.84
CA ILE A 210 -14.90 -0.57 14.31
C ILE A 210 -13.70 -1.40 14.80
N HIS A 211 -13.36 -2.47 14.07
CA HIS A 211 -12.17 -3.27 14.37
C HIS A 211 -10.89 -2.52 13.98
N ILE A 212 -10.90 -1.77 12.88
CA ILE A 212 -9.79 -0.88 12.51
C ILE A 212 -9.58 0.18 13.60
N ALA A 213 -10.65 0.85 14.05
CA ALA A 213 -10.57 1.83 15.15
C ALA A 213 -9.94 1.21 16.40
N LYS A 214 -10.40 0.02 16.80
CA LYS A 214 -9.86 -0.70 17.94
C LYS A 214 -8.38 -1.04 17.75
N ALA A 215 -7.97 -1.54 16.58
CA ALA A 215 -6.57 -1.83 16.27
C ALA A 215 -5.71 -0.55 16.26
N MET A 216 -6.27 0.59 15.86
CA MET A 216 -5.65 1.91 15.97
C MET A 216 -5.56 2.45 17.42
N GLY A 217 -6.00 1.69 18.43
CA GLY A 217 -5.92 2.04 19.84
C GLY A 217 -7.10 2.87 20.37
N VAL A 218 -8.19 2.98 19.62
CA VAL A 218 -9.41 3.69 20.05
C VAL A 218 -10.26 2.77 20.94
N ASP A 219 -10.78 3.29 22.05
CA ASP A 219 -11.81 2.59 22.82
C ASP A 219 -13.14 2.63 22.06
N THR A 220 -13.55 1.48 21.55
CA THR A 220 -14.78 1.33 20.76
C THR A 220 -15.97 0.83 21.54
N THR A 221 -15.88 0.81 22.88
CA THR A 221 -16.94 0.29 23.76
C THR A 221 -18.24 1.11 23.58
N GLY A 222 -19.29 0.45 23.17
CA GLY A 222 -20.60 1.06 22.98
C GLY A 222 -20.80 1.87 21.69
N MET A 223 -19.79 1.94 20.83
CA MET A 223 -19.89 2.64 19.54
C MET A 223 -20.82 1.90 18.56
N THR A 224 -21.58 2.65 17.81
CA THR A 224 -22.24 2.19 16.59
C THR A 224 -21.25 1.96 15.47
N ILE A 225 -21.65 1.27 14.39
CA ILE A 225 -20.83 1.08 13.19
C ILE A 225 -20.36 2.43 12.61
N GLU A 226 -21.26 3.42 12.56
CA GLU A 226 -20.97 4.75 12.03
C GLU A 226 -19.95 5.50 12.91
N GLU A 227 -20.11 5.44 14.23
CA GLU A 227 -19.16 6.04 15.18
C GLU A 227 -17.79 5.37 15.10
N GLY A 228 -17.77 4.03 14.99
CA GLY A 228 -16.53 3.27 14.79
C GLY A 228 -15.84 3.61 13.48
N ALA A 229 -16.58 3.82 12.40
CA ALA A 229 -16.03 4.24 11.11
C ALA A 229 -15.39 5.64 11.19
N LYS A 230 -16.09 6.59 11.78
CA LYS A 230 -15.56 7.95 12.00
C LYS A 230 -14.29 7.91 12.87
N ALA A 231 -14.31 7.13 13.94
CA ALA A 231 -13.16 6.99 14.84
C ALA A 231 -11.94 6.37 14.15
N ALA A 232 -12.12 5.35 13.29
CA ALA A 232 -11.05 4.75 12.51
C ALA A 232 -10.41 5.76 11.54
N ILE A 233 -11.25 6.49 10.79
CA ILE A 233 -10.80 7.50 9.83
C ILE A 233 -10.03 8.61 10.52
N GLU A 234 -10.55 9.10 11.66
CA GLU A 234 -9.91 10.13 12.43
C GLU A 234 -8.57 9.68 13.03
N ALA A 235 -8.50 8.44 13.53
CA ALA A 235 -7.25 7.87 14.05
C ALA A 235 -6.16 7.79 12.97
N VAL A 236 -6.49 7.34 11.77
CA VAL A 236 -5.57 7.30 10.62
C VAL A 236 -5.15 8.70 10.21
N ARG A 237 -6.07 9.66 10.14
CA ARG A 237 -5.77 11.06 9.79
C ARG A 237 -4.85 11.69 10.83
N ASN A 238 -5.12 11.48 12.11
CA ASN A 238 -4.29 12.03 13.20
C ASN A 238 -2.88 11.43 13.19
N LEU A 239 -2.73 10.14 12.93
CA LEU A 239 -1.42 9.51 12.76
C LEU A 239 -0.68 10.15 11.59
N SER A 240 -1.31 10.26 10.42
CA SER A 240 -0.74 10.87 9.22
C SER A 240 -0.25 12.31 9.48
N ILE A 241 -1.08 13.16 10.12
CA ILE A 241 -0.72 14.53 10.49
C ILE A 241 0.47 14.53 11.47
N SER A 242 0.46 13.64 12.46
CA SER A 242 1.48 13.58 13.53
C SER A 242 2.89 13.25 13.04
N ILE A 243 3.02 12.75 11.83
CA ILE A 243 4.29 12.35 11.17
C ILE A 243 4.56 13.14 9.88
N ASP A 244 3.97 14.32 9.77
CA ASP A 244 4.21 15.31 8.72
C ASP A 244 3.86 14.84 7.30
N ILE A 245 2.86 13.97 7.11
CA ILE A 245 2.36 13.59 5.78
C ILE A 245 1.55 14.75 5.18
N PRO A 246 1.78 15.11 3.89
CA PRO A 246 0.93 16.07 3.19
C PRO A 246 -0.54 15.63 3.21
N GLN A 247 -1.45 16.61 3.38
CA GLN A 247 -2.88 16.31 3.52
C GLN A 247 -3.67 16.64 2.25
N LYS A 248 -3.06 17.32 1.26
CA LYS A 248 -3.74 17.77 0.05
C LYS A 248 -2.90 17.50 -1.18
N LEU A 249 -3.54 17.16 -2.28
CA LEU A 249 -2.86 16.89 -3.56
C LEU A 249 -2.15 18.13 -4.11
N CYS A 250 -2.69 19.32 -3.91
CA CYS A 250 -2.02 20.56 -4.33
C CYS A 250 -0.68 20.79 -3.61
N GLU A 251 -0.49 20.26 -2.40
CA GLU A 251 0.78 20.36 -1.65
C GLU A 251 1.91 19.52 -2.27
N ILE A 252 1.55 18.50 -3.04
CA ILE A 252 2.51 17.61 -3.74
C ILE A 252 2.61 17.92 -5.25
N GLY A 253 2.09 19.09 -5.68
CA GLY A 253 2.25 19.60 -7.03
C GLY A 253 1.26 19.07 -8.07
N VAL A 254 0.25 18.33 -7.67
CA VAL A 254 -0.83 17.87 -8.58
C VAL A 254 -1.62 19.07 -9.08
N ARG A 255 -1.98 19.06 -10.37
CA ARG A 255 -2.78 20.12 -10.99
C ARG A 255 -4.24 19.74 -11.09
N GLU A 256 -5.12 20.69 -10.85
CA GLU A 256 -6.58 20.45 -10.86
C GLU A 256 -7.10 19.97 -12.21
N GLU A 257 -6.50 20.46 -13.28
CA GLU A 257 -6.85 20.09 -14.67
C GLU A 257 -6.58 18.62 -15.02
N ASP A 258 -5.68 17.95 -14.30
CA ASP A 258 -5.30 16.57 -14.58
C ASP A 258 -6.16 15.54 -13.80
N LEU A 259 -6.99 15.98 -12.86
CA LEU A 259 -7.75 15.07 -11.97
C LEU A 259 -8.65 14.10 -12.73
N HIS A 260 -9.23 14.53 -13.85
CA HIS A 260 -10.07 13.66 -14.68
C HIS A 260 -9.24 12.55 -15.35
N GLN A 261 -8.06 12.87 -15.90
CA GLN A 261 -7.19 11.86 -16.51
C GLN A 261 -6.66 10.89 -15.46
N LEU A 262 -6.26 11.40 -14.31
CA LEU A 262 -5.84 10.56 -13.19
C LEU A 262 -6.94 9.59 -12.75
N ALA A 263 -8.21 10.03 -12.79
CA ALA A 263 -9.35 9.18 -12.45
C ALA A 263 -9.56 8.05 -13.48
N ILE A 264 -9.39 8.34 -14.78
CA ILE A 264 -9.44 7.33 -15.84
C ILE A 264 -8.35 6.29 -15.64
N ASP A 265 -7.12 6.73 -15.39
CA ASP A 265 -5.97 5.84 -15.19
C ASP A 265 -6.15 4.97 -13.95
N ALA A 266 -6.62 5.55 -12.84
CA ALA A 266 -6.92 4.84 -11.61
C ALA A 266 -8.05 3.82 -11.79
N PHE A 267 -9.11 4.17 -12.51
CA PHE A 267 -10.22 3.24 -12.75
C PHE A 267 -9.79 1.98 -13.51
N ASN A 268 -8.83 2.12 -14.42
CA ASN A 268 -8.27 1.01 -15.20
C ASN A 268 -7.16 0.23 -14.48
N ASP A 269 -6.82 0.61 -13.25
CA ASP A 269 -5.81 -0.09 -12.46
C ASP A 269 -6.34 -1.43 -11.93
N VAL A 270 -5.45 -2.42 -11.83
CA VAL A 270 -5.79 -3.78 -11.38
C VAL A 270 -6.34 -3.82 -9.95
N CYS A 271 -5.93 -2.88 -9.08
CA CYS A 271 -6.37 -2.83 -7.69
C CYS A 271 -7.83 -2.37 -7.54
N THR A 272 -8.39 -1.67 -8.54
CA THR A 272 -9.75 -1.10 -8.47
C THR A 272 -10.81 -2.16 -8.23
N GLY A 273 -10.66 -3.35 -8.81
CA GLY A 273 -11.56 -4.48 -8.63
C GLY A 273 -11.61 -5.05 -7.20
N GLY A 274 -10.62 -4.74 -6.35
CA GLY A 274 -10.57 -5.14 -4.95
C GLY A 274 -11.27 -4.18 -3.98
N ASN A 275 -11.81 -3.06 -4.46
CA ASN A 275 -12.47 -2.11 -3.58
C ASN A 275 -13.83 -2.64 -3.08
N PRO A 276 -14.18 -2.50 -1.78
CA PRO A 276 -15.43 -3.04 -1.22
C PRO A 276 -16.70 -2.30 -1.70
N ARG A 277 -16.54 -1.07 -2.20
CA ARG A 277 -17.63 -0.28 -2.80
C ARG A 277 -17.41 -0.21 -4.32
N PRO A 278 -18.41 -0.58 -5.14
CA PRO A 278 -18.33 -0.36 -6.59
C PRO A 278 -18.00 1.11 -6.88
N THR A 279 -17.10 1.32 -7.81
CA THR A 279 -16.51 2.65 -8.05
C THR A 279 -16.57 2.96 -9.55
N SER A 280 -16.92 4.19 -9.90
CA SER A 280 -16.89 4.74 -11.27
C SER A 280 -15.73 5.74 -11.44
N ILE A 281 -15.47 6.17 -12.67
CA ILE A 281 -14.49 7.25 -12.95
C ILE A 281 -14.91 8.54 -12.24
N GLU A 282 -16.20 8.83 -12.22
CA GLU A 282 -16.78 10.03 -11.57
C GLU A 282 -16.58 10.00 -10.06
N ASP A 283 -16.73 8.82 -9.43
CA ASP A 283 -16.46 8.65 -7.99
C ASP A 283 -14.99 8.91 -7.67
N ILE A 284 -14.07 8.36 -8.47
CA ILE A 284 -12.62 8.54 -8.29
C ILE A 284 -12.24 10.01 -8.51
N GLU A 285 -12.79 10.65 -9.55
CA GLU A 285 -12.55 12.07 -9.79
C GLU A 285 -13.06 12.92 -8.60
N ALA A 286 -14.23 12.60 -8.06
CA ALA A 286 -14.77 13.28 -6.89
C ALA A 286 -13.86 13.12 -5.65
N LEU A 287 -13.29 11.93 -5.46
CA LEU A 287 -12.31 11.67 -4.38
C LEU A 287 -11.03 12.48 -4.58
N TYR A 288 -10.48 12.52 -5.79
CA TYR A 288 -9.33 13.38 -6.09
C TYR A 288 -9.64 14.86 -5.84
N ARG A 289 -10.82 15.36 -6.27
CA ARG A 289 -11.24 16.74 -6.02
C ARG A 289 -11.38 17.04 -4.53
N LYS A 290 -11.89 16.08 -3.74
CA LYS A 290 -11.99 16.19 -2.28
C LYS A 290 -10.63 16.24 -1.61
N ALA A 291 -9.66 15.49 -2.11
CA ALA A 291 -8.29 15.47 -1.61
C ALA A 291 -7.42 16.63 -2.15
N TYR A 292 -7.92 17.41 -3.12
CA TYR A 292 -7.12 18.44 -3.79
C TYR A 292 -6.92 19.70 -2.95
N LYS A 293 -7.97 20.18 -2.23
CA LYS A 293 -7.96 21.46 -1.43
C LYS A 293 -8.25 21.27 0.03
#